data_4df0b69e51520fe12a376ee93bbf127c
#
_entry.id   4df0b69e51520fe12a376ee93bbf127c
#
_cell.length_a   1.000
_cell.length_b   1.000
_cell.length_c   1.000
_cell.angle_alpha   90.00
_cell.angle_beta   90.00
_cell.angle_gamma   90.00
#
_symmetry.space_group_name_H-M   'P 1'
#
loop_
_entity.id
_entity.type
_entity.pdbx_description
1 polymer ?
#
loop_
_entity_poly.entity_id
_entity_poly.type
_entity_poly.pdbx_seq_one_letter_code
_entity_poly.pdbx_strand_id
1 'polypeptide(L)'
;MKTDKFGRRMERSGKGGYNRQSRDVCVADHRYTKNVLEFFLNCMEKFDINYWKLDGFLLKSCKNRHHGHPVGGKHGMYCFTDCWENWTDIFEKMHLLREKEGKDLWINQTSYCNASPWHLMYSESFWMQNSGDIGFIDKTTSGEKLCGSDIDKMLTYRDSKYFDFHRKRQYQFPLSNMYNHEPIYGNTAKIHMTDEEFRKYMYMISTRGTAFWELYYSFNLFTPDMWLINADILSFIRENFSILRNSKLIGESPDTGSVYGYSAWENANGIVSVRNPADKKQSFSFILDRIIGVVEGAENMTCVTVLPYTEKPDERKYSYGDTVSVDLEPHEIRIFKFTNENTAPLKLTEAKFIDEKTVEFRFNSHIAVNMSTFTLDGMALEKELRANYSDVRVYLPAEGKNLQKLDIDIDVKDIYGNVLSEKVPVTYFKNGCIPISYGVSGRGDFALRLTLSAVPTDGMILLGGKDMSIFAANGKLVFDVKGIKAKSDTIIAGKDNVKVYALRERNGMIKLYIDGKLDCSGYDVRNAGADIAAGEIKCGASVKSIEIFNRAFSFDEVKD
;
A
#
# COMPACT_ATOMS: atom_id res chain seq x y z
N MET A 1 -10.33 -30.92 3.16
CA MET A 1 -11.09 -31.36 4.36
C MET A 1 -10.84 -32.85 4.58
N LYS A 2 -10.22 -33.23 5.70
CA LYS A 2 -9.98 -34.65 5.97
C LYS A 2 -11.32 -35.34 6.21
N THR A 3 -11.60 -36.40 5.50
CA THR A 3 -12.81 -37.19 5.70
C THR A 3 -12.44 -38.58 6.21
N ASP A 4 -13.33 -39.22 6.97
CA ASP A 4 -13.19 -40.62 7.32
C ASP A 4 -13.50 -41.51 6.09
N LYS A 5 -13.39 -42.82 6.28
CA LYS A 5 -13.66 -43.80 5.22
C LYS A 5 -15.08 -43.75 4.60
N PHE A 6 -16.01 -43.04 5.26
CA PHE A 6 -17.38 -42.85 4.80
C PHE A 6 -17.60 -41.44 4.24
N GLY A 7 -16.54 -40.64 4.00
CA GLY A 7 -16.65 -39.26 3.50
C GLY A 7 -17.09 -38.22 4.53
N ARG A 8 -17.13 -38.57 5.83
CA ARG A 8 -17.52 -37.62 6.88
C ARG A 8 -16.34 -36.74 7.28
N ARG A 9 -16.61 -35.46 7.50
CA ARG A 9 -15.65 -34.46 7.94
C ARG A 9 -14.93 -34.88 9.23
N MET A 10 -13.60 -34.71 9.26
CA MET A 10 -12.77 -34.96 10.46
C MET A 10 -12.16 -33.66 10.96
N GLU A 11 -12.18 -33.42 12.27
CA GLU A 11 -11.61 -32.23 12.91
C GLU A 11 -10.31 -32.55 13.68
N ARG A 12 -9.46 -31.54 13.85
CA ARG A 12 -8.24 -31.66 14.65
C ARG A 12 -8.60 -31.67 16.14
N SER A 13 -8.10 -32.65 16.87
CA SER A 13 -8.26 -32.65 18.32
C SER A 13 -7.28 -31.68 19.00
N GLY A 14 -7.68 -31.07 20.13
CA GLY A 14 -6.83 -30.17 20.91
C GLY A 14 -5.54 -30.80 21.49
N LYS A 15 -5.35 -32.12 21.35
CA LYS A 15 -4.15 -32.87 21.75
C LYS A 15 -3.24 -33.25 20.56
N GLY A 16 -3.36 -32.57 19.43
CA GLY A 16 -2.49 -32.79 18.24
C GLY A 16 -2.86 -34.00 17.38
N GLY A 17 -3.88 -34.77 17.73
CA GLY A 17 -4.45 -35.83 16.89
C GLY A 17 -5.61 -35.33 16.02
N TYR A 18 -6.07 -36.18 15.08
CA TYR A 18 -7.29 -35.93 14.32
C TYR A 18 -8.40 -36.83 14.83
N ASN A 19 -9.52 -36.25 15.18
CA ASN A 19 -10.75 -36.98 15.44
C ASN A 19 -11.61 -37.06 14.17
N ARG A 20 -12.80 -37.62 14.27
CA ARG A 20 -13.72 -37.77 13.14
C ARG A 20 -14.22 -36.47 12.52
N GLN A 21 -13.90 -35.33 13.12
CA GLN A 21 -14.35 -34.00 12.70
C GLN A 21 -13.19 -33.09 12.26
N SER A 22 -12.02 -33.67 11.90
CA SER A 22 -10.87 -32.89 11.42
C SER A 22 -11.26 -32.03 10.22
N ARG A 23 -10.85 -30.77 10.25
CA ARG A 23 -11.04 -29.80 9.14
C ARG A 23 -9.97 -29.92 8.07
N ASP A 24 -8.92 -30.68 8.30
CA ASP A 24 -7.85 -30.84 7.33
C ASP A 24 -8.32 -31.71 6.16
N VAL A 25 -7.92 -31.31 4.98
CA VAL A 25 -8.15 -32.03 3.73
C VAL A 25 -6.91 -32.81 3.33
N CYS A 26 -7.12 -33.89 2.60
CA CYS A 26 -6.04 -34.64 1.99
C CYS A 26 -5.80 -34.13 0.57
N VAL A 27 -4.73 -33.37 0.38
CA VAL A 27 -4.38 -32.81 -0.93
C VAL A 27 -3.94 -33.89 -1.92
N ALA A 28 -3.45 -35.04 -1.44
CA ALA A 28 -3.14 -36.19 -2.29
C ALA A 28 -4.38 -36.92 -2.84
N ASP A 29 -5.59 -36.55 -2.42
CA ASP A 29 -6.84 -37.16 -2.90
C ASP A 29 -7.42 -36.36 -4.08
N HIS A 30 -7.47 -36.97 -5.26
CA HIS A 30 -7.96 -36.35 -6.49
C HIS A 30 -9.38 -35.75 -6.41
N ARG A 31 -10.23 -36.29 -5.55
CA ARG A 31 -11.59 -35.76 -5.35
C ARG A 31 -11.55 -34.36 -4.73
N TYR A 32 -10.59 -34.12 -3.84
CA TYR A 32 -10.39 -32.80 -3.26
C TYR A 32 -9.77 -31.84 -4.27
N THR A 33 -8.70 -32.26 -4.95
CA THR A 33 -7.96 -31.39 -5.88
C THR A 33 -8.82 -30.92 -7.03
N LYS A 34 -9.69 -31.80 -7.57
CA LYS A 34 -10.66 -31.42 -8.59
C LYS A 34 -11.59 -30.28 -8.09
N ASN A 35 -12.18 -30.45 -6.92
CA ASN A 35 -13.11 -29.46 -6.38
C ASN A 35 -12.43 -28.13 -6.05
N VAL A 36 -11.21 -28.16 -5.53
CA VAL A 36 -10.48 -26.92 -5.19
C VAL A 36 -10.00 -26.19 -6.43
N LEU A 37 -9.58 -26.93 -7.46
CA LEU A 37 -9.23 -26.33 -8.76
C LEU A 37 -10.44 -25.63 -9.37
N GLU A 38 -11.59 -26.32 -9.47
CA GLU A 38 -12.84 -25.71 -9.96
C GLU A 38 -13.21 -24.46 -9.16
N PHE A 39 -13.03 -24.49 -7.83
CA PHE A 39 -13.28 -23.31 -6.98
C PHE A 39 -12.35 -22.15 -7.32
N PHE A 40 -11.04 -22.38 -7.46
CA PHE A 40 -10.09 -21.32 -7.79
C PHE A 40 -10.38 -20.71 -9.16
N LEU A 41 -10.55 -21.52 -10.18
CA LEU A 41 -10.83 -21.04 -11.53
C LEU A 41 -12.14 -20.24 -11.59
N ASN A 42 -13.21 -20.75 -10.98
CA ASN A 42 -14.49 -20.03 -10.90
C ASN A 42 -14.37 -18.68 -10.17
N CYS A 43 -13.61 -18.61 -9.08
CA CYS A 43 -13.38 -17.36 -8.37
C CYS A 43 -12.55 -16.38 -9.21
N MET A 44 -11.53 -16.85 -9.90
CA MET A 44 -10.73 -16.03 -10.78
C MET A 44 -11.56 -15.45 -11.92
N GLU A 45 -12.36 -16.27 -12.59
CA GLU A 45 -13.22 -15.81 -13.68
C GLU A 45 -14.33 -14.86 -13.20
N LYS A 46 -15.02 -15.23 -12.12
CA LYS A 46 -16.20 -14.47 -11.64
C LYS A 46 -15.85 -13.16 -10.94
N PHE A 47 -14.75 -13.13 -10.20
CA PHE A 47 -14.37 -11.99 -9.35
C PHE A 47 -13.07 -11.31 -9.79
N ASP A 48 -12.48 -11.75 -10.89
CA ASP A 48 -11.22 -11.26 -11.45
C ASP A 48 -10.05 -11.24 -10.44
N ILE A 49 -9.93 -12.32 -9.65
CA ILE A 49 -8.90 -12.45 -8.62
C ILE A 49 -7.56 -12.78 -9.28
N ASN A 50 -6.56 -11.91 -9.08
CA ASN A 50 -5.20 -12.06 -9.60
C ASN A 50 -4.14 -12.26 -8.51
N TYR A 51 -4.55 -12.35 -7.26
CA TYR A 51 -3.68 -12.59 -6.11
C TYR A 51 -4.29 -13.64 -5.19
N TRP A 52 -3.49 -14.64 -4.82
CA TRP A 52 -3.87 -15.69 -3.87
C TRP A 52 -2.83 -15.84 -2.78
N LYS A 53 -3.25 -15.70 -1.52
CA LYS A 53 -2.49 -16.15 -0.36
C LYS A 53 -3.06 -17.50 0.09
N LEU A 54 -2.26 -18.55 -0.05
CA LEU A 54 -2.65 -19.92 0.34
C LEU A 54 -2.08 -20.24 1.71
N ASP A 55 -2.89 -20.06 2.75
CA ASP A 55 -2.53 -20.42 4.11
C ASP A 55 -2.74 -21.91 4.36
N GLY A 56 -1.80 -22.52 5.07
CA GLY A 56 -1.85 -23.94 5.39
C GLY A 56 -1.54 -24.87 4.20
N PHE A 57 -0.86 -24.35 3.19
CA PHE A 57 -0.28 -25.17 2.09
C PHE A 57 0.72 -26.18 2.69
N LEU A 58 0.27 -27.41 2.85
CA LEU A 58 1.06 -28.43 3.52
C LEU A 58 1.23 -29.67 2.65
N LEU A 59 2.48 -30.13 2.53
CA LEU A 59 2.79 -31.50 2.19
C LEU A 59 2.62 -32.37 3.44
N LYS A 60 1.42 -32.91 3.64
CA LYS A 60 1.06 -33.60 4.88
C LYS A 60 0.85 -35.08 4.65
N SER A 61 1.46 -35.89 5.52
CA SER A 61 1.25 -37.35 5.46
C SER A 61 -0.22 -37.72 5.66
N CYS A 62 -0.70 -38.66 4.86
CA CYS A 62 -2.01 -39.24 5.02
C CYS A 62 -1.91 -40.77 5.05
N LYS A 63 -2.55 -41.38 6.04
CA LYS A 63 -2.56 -42.84 6.25
C LYS A 63 -3.89 -43.49 5.86
N ASN A 64 -4.78 -42.73 5.25
CA ASN A 64 -6.11 -43.23 4.89
C ASN A 64 -6.04 -44.01 3.58
N ARG A 65 -6.27 -45.31 3.65
CA ARG A 65 -6.23 -46.26 2.50
C ARG A 65 -7.41 -46.10 1.53
N HIS A 66 -8.43 -45.29 1.90
CA HIS A 66 -9.58 -45.03 1.03
C HIS A 66 -9.41 -43.76 0.18
N HIS A 67 -8.27 -43.08 0.34
CA HIS A 67 -7.89 -42.00 -0.55
C HIS A 67 -7.11 -42.60 -1.75
N GLY A 68 -7.22 -41.99 -2.90
CA GLY A 68 -6.65 -42.48 -4.14
C GLY A 68 -5.13 -42.29 -4.28
N HIS A 69 -4.38 -42.29 -3.18
CA HIS A 69 -2.93 -42.11 -3.13
C HIS A 69 -2.22 -43.28 -2.40
N PRO A 70 -0.92 -43.49 -2.61
CA PRO A 70 -0.13 -44.45 -1.87
C PRO A 70 -0.11 -44.16 -0.37
N VAL A 71 -0.11 -45.19 0.46
CA VAL A 71 0.01 -45.09 1.91
C VAL A 71 1.21 -45.91 2.40
N GLY A 72 1.97 -45.37 3.36
CA GLY A 72 3.13 -46.03 3.93
C GLY A 72 4.39 -45.14 3.88
N GLY A 73 5.55 -45.80 3.96
CA GLY A 73 6.84 -45.16 4.06
C GLY A 73 7.17 -44.63 5.47
N LYS A 74 8.43 -44.23 5.65
CA LYS A 74 8.86 -43.61 6.92
C LYS A 74 8.00 -42.35 7.19
N HIS A 75 7.38 -42.30 8.36
CA HIS A 75 6.45 -41.22 8.76
C HIS A 75 5.20 -41.05 7.87
N GLY A 76 4.83 -42.04 7.03
CA GLY A 76 3.66 -41.96 6.15
C GLY A 76 3.85 -41.01 4.96
N MET A 77 5.05 -40.92 4.42
CA MET A 77 5.44 -39.93 3.41
C MET A 77 5.15 -40.31 1.96
N TYR A 78 4.70 -41.53 1.66
CA TYR A 78 4.48 -41.95 0.27
C TYR A 78 3.50 -41.06 -0.51
N CYS A 79 2.56 -40.44 0.15
CA CYS A 79 1.62 -39.51 -0.49
C CYS A 79 2.17 -38.10 -0.77
N PHE A 80 3.42 -37.81 -0.42
CA PHE A 80 3.97 -36.45 -0.57
C PHE A 80 4.17 -36.08 -2.04
N THR A 81 4.55 -37.04 -2.87
CA THR A 81 4.66 -36.83 -4.32
C THR A 81 3.29 -36.42 -4.88
N ASP A 82 2.23 -37.19 -4.56
CA ASP A 82 0.87 -36.86 -5.01
C ASP A 82 0.41 -35.49 -4.49
N CYS A 83 0.75 -35.13 -3.24
CA CYS A 83 0.44 -33.79 -2.71
C CYS A 83 1.12 -32.70 -3.54
N TRP A 84 2.40 -32.90 -3.88
CA TRP A 84 3.18 -31.95 -4.65
C TRP A 84 2.64 -31.82 -6.08
N GLU A 85 2.46 -32.94 -6.77
CA GLU A 85 1.96 -32.99 -8.13
C GLU A 85 0.55 -32.35 -8.25
N ASN A 86 -0.32 -32.63 -7.31
CA ASN A 86 -1.65 -32.04 -7.27
C ASN A 86 -1.63 -30.52 -7.07
N TRP A 87 -0.74 -30.00 -6.20
CA TRP A 87 -0.61 -28.55 -6.02
C TRP A 87 0.00 -27.88 -7.25
N THR A 88 1.04 -28.46 -7.83
CA THR A 88 1.67 -27.89 -9.03
C THR A 88 0.71 -27.88 -10.22
N ASP A 89 -0.08 -28.95 -10.40
CA ASP A 89 -1.14 -29.00 -11.43
C ASP A 89 -2.21 -27.91 -11.23
N ILE A 90 -2.61 -27.64 -9.97
CA ILE A 90 -3.55 -26.56 -9.67
C ILE A 90 -2.94 -25.21 -10.04
N PHE A 91 -1.71 -24.91 -9.61
CA PHE A 91 -1.06 -23.64 -9.87
C PHE A 91 -0.82 -23.42 -11.36
N GLU A 92 -0.36 -24.44 -12.07
CA GLU A 92 -0.17 -24.38 -13.52
C GLU A 92 -1.47 -24.01 -14.24
N LYS A 93 -2.59 -24.64 -13.88
CA LYS A 93 -3.89 -24.34 -14.49
C LYS A 93 -4.40 -22.94 -14.15
N MET A 94 -4.11 -22.43 -12.96
CA MET A 94 -4.43 -21.07 -12.58
C MET A 94 -3.61 -20.07 -13.41
N HIS A 95 -2.30 -20.31 -13.59
CA HIS A 95 -1.44 -19.48 -14.45
C HIS A 95 -1.89 -19.52 -15.91
N LEU A 96 -2.16 -20.71 -16.46
CA LEU A 96 -2.65 -20.86 -17.82
C LEU A 96 -3.96 -20.12 -18.09
N LEU A 97 -4.86 -20.04 -17.10
CA LEU A 97 -6.09 -19.25 -17.23
C LEU A 97 -5.75 -17.76 -17.39
N ARG A 98 -4.89 -17.22 -16.54
CA ARG A 98 -4.51 -15.80 -16.60
C ARG A 98 -3.67 -15.45 -17.81
N GLU A 99 -2.76 -16.31 -18.20
CA GLU A 99 -1.96 -16.16 -19.42
C GLU A 99 -2.85 -16.02 -20.67
N LYS A 100 -3.87 -16.86 -20.82
CA LYS A 100 -4.86 -16.76 -21.91
C LYS A 100 -5.62 -15.43 -21.91
N GLU A 101 -5.81 -14.82 -20.76
CA GLU A 101 -6.49 -13.54 -20.60
C GLU A 101 -5.51 -12.34 -20.71
N GLY A 102 -4.20 -12.56 -20.83
CA GLY A 102 -3.17 -11.53 -20.81
C GLY A 102 -3.06 -10.82 -19.47
N LYS A 103 -3.34 -11.52 -18.37
CA LYS A 103 -3.31 -11.01 -17.00
C LYS A 103 -2.22 -11.67 -16.19
N ASP A 104 -1.65 -10.93 -15.25
CA ASP A 104 -0.72 -11.47 -14.26
C ASP A 104 -1.47 -12.25 -13.17
N LEU A 105 -0.77 -13.21 -12.56
CA LEU A 105 -1.20 -13.94 -11.37
C LEU A 105 -0.08 -13.94 -10.35
N TRP A 106 -0.43 -13.73 -9.08
CA TRP A 106 0.50 -13.86 -7.97
C TRP A 106 -0.02 -14.88 -6.96
N ILE A 107 0.71 -15.96 -6.77
CA ILE A 107 0.43 -16.99 -5.76
C ILE A 107 1.45 -16.88 -4.64
N ASN A 108 0.95 -16.65 -3.43
CA ASN A 108 1.74 -16.52 -2.23
C ASN A 108 1.48 -17.72 -1.30
N GLN A 109 2.53 -18.46 -0.97
CA GLN A 109 2.42 -19.69 -0.17
C GLN A 109 2.81 -19.45 1.30
N THR A 110 1.89 -19.77 2.21
CA THR A 110 2.19 -19.94 3.64
C THR A 110 2.32 -21.45 3.92
N SER A 111 3.46 -22.00 3.56
CA SER A 111 3.57 -23.45 3.32
C SER A 111 3.96 -24.25 4.53
N TYR A 112 4.14 -23.82 5.70
CA TYR A 112 4.57 -24.62 6.89
C TYR A 112 5.54 -25.80 6.60
N CYS A 113 6.19 -25.78 5.47
CA CYS A 113 7.28 -26.69 5.09
C CYS A 113 8.50 -25.85 4.73
N ASN A 114 9.69 -26.45 4.82
CA ASN A 114 10.91 -25.75 4.47
C ASN A 114 10.83 -25.19 3.05
N ALA A 115 11.31 -23.97 2.86
CA ALA A 115 11.39 -23.35 1.56
C ALA A 115 12.24 -24.22 0.60
N SER A 116 11.78 -24.32 -0.64
CA SER A 116 12.46 -25.03 -1.71
C SER A 116 12.43 -24.17 -2.98
N PRO A 117 13.52 -24.09 -3.77
CA PRO A 117 13.54 -23.34 -5.01
C PRO A 117 12.50 -23.86 -6.02
N TRP A 118 12.10 -25.11 -5.93
CA TRP A 118 11.06 -25.71 -6.77
C TRP A 118 9.69 -25.04 -6.59
N HIS A 119 9.42 -24.43 -5.42
CA HIS A 119 8.19 -23.65 -5.21
C HIS A 119 8.10 -22.46 -6.15
N LEU A 120 9.23 -21.82 -6.49
CA LEU A 120 9.27 -20.65 -7.38
C LEU A 120 9.03 -20.98 -8.85
N MET A 121 8.93 -22.26 -9.22
CA MET A 121 8.49 -22.66 -10.56
C MET A 121 6.97 -22.53 -10.75
N TYR A 122 6.21 -22.46 -9.65
CA TYR A 122 4.74 -22.55 -9.66
C TYR A 122 4.06 -21.48 -8.80
N SER A 123 4.83 -20.65 -8.10
CA SER A 123 4.32 -19.58 -7.26
C SER A 123 5.36 -18.47 -7.11
N GLU A 124 4.92 -17.25 -6.88
CA GLU A 124 5.78 -16.07 -6.91
C GLU A 124 6.46 -15.82 -5.58
N SER A 125 5.85 -16.23 -4.47
CA SER A 125 6.42 -15.98 -3.14
C SER A 125 6.00 -16.98 -2.09
N PHE A 126 6.77 -17.04 -1.01
CA PHE A 126 6.46 -17.89 0.14
C PHE A 126 6.88 -17.23 1.47
N TRP A 127 6.17 -17.63 2.52
CA TRP A 127 6.41 -17.19 3.87
C TRP A 127 7.67 -17.81 4.46
N MET A 128 8.49 -16.98 5.10
CA MET A 128 9.79 -17.39 5.65
C MET A 128 9.73 -18.31 6.88
N GLN A 129 8.62 -18.35 7.60
CA GLN A 129 8.28 -19.29 8.70
C GLN A 129 9.15 -19.25 9.97
N ASN A 130 10.03 -18.30 10.11
CA ASN A 130 10.99 -18.30 11.22
C ASN A 130 10.82 -17.16 12.22
N SER A 131 9.79 -16.31 12.08
CA SER A 131 9.58 -15.14 12.94
C SER A 131 8.19 -15.06 13.62
N GLY A 132 7.25 -15.93 13.25
CA GLY A 132 5.88 -15.91 13.79
C GLY A 132 5.03 -14.71 13.37
N ASP A 133 3.83 -14.58 13.96
CA ASP A 133 2.81 -13.58 13.59
C ASP A 133 2.82 -12.35 14.50
N ILE A 134 3.59 -12.35 15.56
CA ILE A 134 3.66 -11.28 16.55
C ILE A 134 5.04 -10.63 16.59
N GLY A 135 5.08 -9.32 16.78
CA GLY A 135 6.19 -8.41 16.85
C GLY A 135 7.59 -9.03 16.97
N PHE A 136 8.02 -9.35 18.18
CA PHE A 136 9.35 -9.89 18.45
C PHE A 136 9.37 -10.77 19.71
N ILE A 137 10.46 -11.52 19.85
CA ILE A 137 10.87 -12.16 21.09
C ILE A 137 12.02 -11.32 21.67
N ASP A 138 11.99 -11.00 22.95
CA ASP A 138 12.92 -10.08 23.59
C ASP A 138 14.35 -10.67 23.80
N LYS A 139 14.78 -11.50 22.86
CA LYS A 139 16.10 -12.13 22.86
C LYS A 139 16.61 -12.36 21.46
N THR A 140 17.93 -12.24 21.28
CA THR A 140 18.63 -12.66 20.07
C THR A 140 18.59 -14.18 19.89
N THR A 141 19.06 -14.66 18.75
CA THR A 141 19.24 -16.09 18.48
C THR A 141 20.27 -16.73 19.43
N SER A 142 21.27 -15.96 19.91
CA SER A 142 22.25 -16.37 20.91
C SER A 142 21.72 -16.33 22.36
N GLY A 143 20.51 -15.80 22.58
CA GLY A 143 19.88 -15.69 23.90
C GLY A 143 20.20 -14.38 24.65
N GLU A 144 20.94 -13.47 24.03
CA GLU A 144 21.20 -12.13 24.56
C GLU A 144 19.94 -11.26 24.46
N LYS A 145 19.77 -10.33 25.40
CA LYS A 145 18.63 -9.43 25.41
C LYS A 145 18.77 -8.39 24.29
N LEU A 146 17.68 -8.18 23.53
CA LEU A 146 17.61 -7.09 22.54
C LEU A 146 17.61 -5.73 23.26
N CYS A 147 18.22 -4.73 22.64
CA CYS A 147 18.32 -3.37 23.16
C CYS A 147 17.48 -2.37 22.35
N GLY A 148 17.36 -1.16 22.86
CA GLY A 148 16.57 -0.07 22.27
C GLY A 148 15.07 -0.12 22.60
N SER A 149 14.30 0.65 21.86
CA SER A 149 12.84 0.69 21.94
C SER A 149 12.21 -0.64 21.46
N ASP A 150 10.92 -0.80 21.61
CA ASP A 150 10.22 -2.00 21.11
C ASP A 150 10.31 -2.10 19.58
N ILE A 151 10.37 -0.96 18.89
CA ILE A 151 10.58 -0.92 17.44
C ILE A 151 11.99 -1.38 17.07
N ASP A 152 13.00 -0.92 17.83
CA ASP A 152 14.38 -1.35 17.60
C ASP A 152 14.55 -2.84 17.81
N LYS A 153 13.93 -3.39 18.85
CA LYS A 153 13.91 -4.83 19.12
C LYS A 153 13.19 -5.59 17.99
N MET A 154 12.05 -5.07 17.52
CA MET A 154 11.29 -5.69 16.44
C MET A 154 12.09 -5.72 15.13
N LEU A 155 12.69 -4.60 14.74
CA LEU A 155 13.55 -4.53 13.56
C LEU A 155 14.73 -5.49 13.68
N THR A 156 15.48 -5.44 14.81
CA THR A 156 16.62 -6.33 15.05
C THR A 156 16.21 -7.79 14.98
N TYR A 157 15.12 -8.17 15.65
CA TYR A 157 14.62 -9.54 15.66
C TYR A 157 14.23 -10.01 14.27
N ARG A 158 13.44 -9.22 13.53
CA ARG A 158 12.92 -9.63 12.22
C ARG A 158 13.98 -9.61 11.14
N ASP A 159 14.85 -8.60 11.13
CA ASP A 159 15.98 -8.55 10.20
C ASP A 159 16.97 -9.69 10.44
N SER A 160 17.21 -10.08 11.70
CA SER A 160 18.05 -11.25 12.02
C SER A 160 17.53 -12.54 11.38
N LYS A 161 16.20 -12.67 11.18
CA LYS A 161 15.61 -13.84 10.52
C LYS A 161 15.91 -13.90 9.03
N TYR A 162 15.95 -12.74 8.34
CA TYR A 162 16.38 -12.67 6.94
C TYR A 162 17.88 -13.01 6.82
N PHE A 163 18.72 -12.48 7.72
CA PHE A 163 20.14 -12.83 7.76
C PHE A 163 20.38 -14.32 8.08
N ASP A 164 19.69 -14.88 9.07
CA ASP A 164 19.76 -16.33 9.38
C ASP A 164 19.41 -17.17 8.16
N PHE A 165 18.36 -16.80 7.45
CA PHE A 165 17.87 -17.53 6.29
C PHE A 165 18.88 -17.46 5.13
N HIS A 166 19.33 -16.27 4.76
CA HIS A 166 20.20 -16.08 3.60
C HIS A 166 21.67 -16.36 3.87
N ARG A 167 22.23 -15.89 5.00
CA ARG A 167 23.65 -15.96 5.29
C ARG A 167 24.03 -17.24 6.03
N LYS A 168 23.28 -17.59 7.08
CA LYS A 168 23.61 -18.74 7.93
C LYS A 168 23.12 -20.06 7.33
N ARG A 169 21.87 -20.11 6.83
CA ARG A 169 21.31 -21.31 6.19
C ARG A 169 21.58 -21.36 4.70
N GLN A 170 22.14 -20.30 4.13
CA GLN A 170 22.55 -20.20 2.72
C GLN A 170 21.42 -20.48 1.72
N TYR A 171 20.18 -20.14 2.06
CA TYR A 171 19.08 -20.17 1.11
C TYR A 171 19.25 -19.05 0.08
N GLN A 172 19.37 -19.42 -1.18
CA GLN A 172 19.62 -18.49 -2.29
C GLN A 172 18.32 -18.07 -2.98
N PHE A 173 17.36 -17.59 -2.20
CA PHE A 173 16.14 -17.01 -2.74
C PHE A 173 16.27 -15.50 -2.82
N PRO A 174 15.77 -14.86 -3.89
CA PRO A 174 15.64 -13.42 -3.90
C PRO A 174 14.72 -12.96 -2.75
N LEU A 175 15.05 -11.85 -2.11
CA LEU A 175 14.19 -11.26 -1.07
C LEU A 175 12.80 -10.93 -1.65
N SER A 176 12.74 -10.58 -2.93
CA SER A 176 11.50 -10.30 -3.67
C SER A 176 10.58 -11.53 -3.86
N ASN A 177 11.02 -12.72 -3.51
CA ASN A 177 10.19 -13.93 -3.51
C ASN A 177 9.89 -14.44 -2.10
N MET A 178 10.21 -13.65 -1.09
CA MET A 178 10.03 -14.01 0.32
C MET A 178 9.24 -12.95 1.06
N TYR A 179 8.52 -13.36 2.08
CA TYR A 179 7.86 -12.43 2.99
C TYR A 179 7.80 -12.96 4.43
N ASN A 180 7.59 -12.02 5.34
CA ASN A 180 7.13 -12.26 6.70
C ASN A 180 5.80 -11.51 6.89
N HIS A 181 5.09 -11.81 7.96
CA HIS A 181 3.90 -11.06 8.37
C HIS A 181 4.31 -9.65 8.83
N GLU A 182 4.42 -8.72 7.89
CA GLU A 182 4.80 -7.31 8.08
C GLU A 182 4.20 -6.44 6.96
N PRO A 183 4.03 -5.12 7.19
CA PRO A 183 4.26 -4.41 8.45
C PRO A 183 3.22 -4.78 9.52
N ILE A 184 3.66 -4.78 10.79
CA ILE A 184 2.80 -5.01 11.94
C ILE A 184 2.71 -3.75 12.79
N TYR A 185 1.52 -3.15 12.87
CA TYR A 185 1.19 -2.12 13.83
C TYR A 185 -0.24 -2.35 14.34
N GLY A 186 -0.37 -3.21 15.32
CA GLY A 186 -1.67 -3.66 15.80
C GLY A 186 -1.68 -4.05 17.27
N ASN A 187 -2.88 -4.11 17.82
CA ASN A 187 -3.12 -4.47 19.23
C ASN A 187 -2.53 -5.84 19.60
N THR A 188 -2.43 -6.76 18.65
CA THR A 188 -1.86 -8.10 18.87
C THR A 188 -0.36 -8.05 19.16
N ALA A 189 0.37 -7.14 18.53
CA ALA A 189 1.80 -6.97 18.74
C ALA A 189 2.13 -6.26 20.06
N LYS A 190 1.17 -5.57 20.66
CA LYS A 190 1.33 -4.77 21.90
C LYS A 190 2.45 -3.73 21.81
N ILE A 191 2.70 -3.21 20.62
CA ILE A 191 3.71 -2.21 20.34
C ILE A 191 2.98 -0.90 20.05
N HIS A 192 3.40 0.19 20.72
CA HIS A 192 2.95 1.53 20.43
C HIS A 192 4.09 2.30 19.81
N MET A 193 3.82 2.97 18.70
CA MET A 193 4.77 3.77 17.94
C MET A 193 4.38 5.24 18.01
N THR A 194 5.38 6.11 18.13
CA THR A 194 5.26 7.50 17.72
C THR A 194 5.21 7.58 16.19
N ASP A 195 4.79 8.71 15.61
CA ASP A 195 4.78 8.92 14.16
C ASP A 195 6.19 8.72 13.56
N GLU A 196 7.23 9.20 14.24
CA GLU A 196 8.61 9.05 13.79
C GLU A 196 9.12 7.60 13.89
N GLU A 197 8.75 6.85 14.93
CA GLU A 197 9.08 5.43 15.03
C GLU A 197 8.36 4.63 13.94
N PHE A 198 7.09 4.95 13.66
CA PHE A 198 6.33 4.35 12.56
C PHE A 198 7.02 4.62 11.21
N ARG A 199 7.46 5.86 10.98
CA ARG A 199 8.22 6.23 9.78
C ARG A 199 9.50 5.41 9.65
N LYS A 200 10.34 5.38 10.67
CA LYS A 200 11.59 4.60 10.69
C LYS A 200 11.37 3.13 10.40
N TYR A 201 10.37 2.55 11.06
CA TYR A 201 10.00 1.16 10.85
C TYR A 201 9.59 0.89 9.40
N MET A 202 8.65 1.65 8.89
CA MET A 202 8.09 1.46 7.55
C MET A 202 9.14 1.67 6.46
N TYR A 203 9.97 2.71 6.57
CA TYR A 203 11.06 2.94 5.62
C TYR A 203 12.12 1.84 5.66
N MET A 204 12.53 1.38 6.85
CA MET A 204 13.53 0.30 6.95
C MET A 204 13.02 -0.98 6.30
N ILE A 205 11.79 -1.40 6.59
CA ILE A 205 11.25 -2.62 6.01
C ILE A 205 11.01 -2.51 4.50
N SER A 206 10.75 -1.30 3.96
CA SER A 206 10.59 -1.09 2.53
C SER A 206 11.85 -1.44 1.74
N THR A 207 13.03 -1.19 2.32
CA THR A 207 14.31 -1.45 1.67
C THR A 207 14.69 -2.93 1.61
N ARG A 208 13.99 -3.79 2.34
CA ARG A 208 14.15 -5.25 2.23
C ARG A 208 13.78 -5.77 0.84
N GLY A 209 12.89 -5.07 0.12
CA GLY A 209 12.42 -5.49 -1.19
C GLY A 209 11.64 -6.80 -1.17
N THR A 210 10.99 -7.13 -0.05
CA THR A 210 10.24 -8.37 0.11
C THR A 210 8.96 -8.40 -0.73
N ALA A 211 8.55 -9.60 -1.11
CA ALA A 211 7.48 -9.87 -2.06
C ALA A 211 6.11 -9.29 -1.68
N PHE A 212 5.84 -9.14 -0.39
CA PHE A 212 4.49 -8.91 0.05
C PHE A 212 4.44 -8.15 1.37
N TRP A 213 3.46 -7.21 1.48
CA TRP A 213 3.13 -6.45 2.67
C TRP A 213 1.70 -6.74 3.09
N GLU A 214 1.51 -7.31 4.25
CA GLU A 214 0.20 -7.72 4.73
C GLU A 214 -0.58 -6.63 5.47
N LEU A 215 0.03 -5.50 5.82
CA LEU A 215 -0.59 -4.36 6.51
C LEU A 215 -1.42 -4.79 7.74
N TYR A 216 -0.80 -5.52 8.67
CA TYR A 216 -1.43 -5.91 9.93
C TYR A 216 -1.64 -4.71 10.85
N TYR A 217 -2.66 -3.92 10.54
CA TYR A 217 -2.94 -2.67 11.21
C TYR A 217 -4.18 -2.74 12.08
N SER A 218 -4.09 -2.14 13.29
CA SER A 218 -5.24 -1.79 14.11
C SER A 218 -5.49 -0.29 13.93
N PHE A 219 -6.49 0.07 13.17
CA PHE A 219 -6.75 1.46 12.73
C PHE A 219 -6.95 2.45 13.87
N ASN A 220 -7.41 1.99 15.04
CA ASN A 220 -7.54 2.80 16.25
C ASN A 220 -6.20 3.28 16.85
N LEU A 221 -5.07 2.75 16.37
CA LEU A 221 -3.73 3.18 16.79
C LEU A 221 -3.13 4.26 15.86
N PHE A 222 -3.76 4.50 14.71
CA PHE A 222 -3.23 5.42 13.71
C PHE A 222 -3.57 6.87 14.03
N THR A 223 -2.55 7.72 14.01
CA THR A 223 -2.73 9.17 13.95
C THR A 223 -3.00 9.63 12.52
N PRO A 224 -3.52 10.85 12.29
CA PRO A 224 -3.61 11.42 10.94
C PRO A 224 -2.27 11.46 10.20
N ASP A 225 -1.17 11.72 10.91
CA ASP A 225 0.17 11.80 10.34
C ASP A 225 0.73 10.39 10.01
N MET A 226 0.41 9.35 10.76
CA MET A 226 0.73 7.98 10.39
C MET A 226 0.07 7.55 9.07
N TRP A 227 -1.14 8.03 8.77
CA TRP A 227 -1.76 7.78 7.48
C TRP A 227 -1.03 8.47 6.33
N LEU A 228 -0.55 9.70 6.53
CA LEU A 228 0.28 10.41 5.56
C LEU A 228 1.61 9.69 5.33
N ILE A 229 2.28 9.28 6.41
CA ILE A 229 3.53 8.50 6.36
C ILE A 229 3.32 7.18 5.60
N ASN A 230 2.24 6.46 5.90
CA ASN A 230 1.94 5.21 5.23
C ASN A 230 1.72 5.42 3.71
N ALA A 231 1.00 6.46 3.34
CA ALA A 231 0.76 6.79 1.93
C ALA A 231 2.06 7.17 1.20
N ASP A 232 2.93 7.94 1.85
CA ASP A 232 4.25 8.32 1.36
C ASP A 232 5.13 7.09 1.08
N ILE A 233 5.22 6.18 2.04
CA ILE A 233 6.04 4.97 1.91
C ILE A 233 5.49 4.01 0.85
N LEU A 234 4.17 3.87 0.73
CA LEU A 234 3.58 3.07 -0.34
C LEU A 234 3.84 3.69 -1.72
N SER A 235 3.88 5.01 -1.83
CA SER A 235 4.30 5.71 -3.05
C SER A 235 5.78 5.49 -3.33
N PHE A 236 6.63 5.64 -2.32
CA PHE A 236 8.06 5.36 -2.43
C PHE A 236 8.35 3.94 -2.94
N ILE A 237 7.66 2.91 -2.39
CA ILE A 237 7.80 1.52 -2.85
C ILE A 237 7.36 1.38 -4.31
N ARG A 238 6.23 1.96 -4.68
CA ARG A 238 5.69 1.88 -6.04
C ARG A 238 6.62 2.53 -7.07
N GLU A 239 7.12 3.71 -6.76
CA GLU A 239 8.02 4.47 -7.63
C GLU A 239 9.39 3.82 -7.80
N ASN A 240 9.85 3.10 -6.78
CA ASN A 240 11.14 2.45 -6.76
C ASN A 240 11.05 0.92 -6.83
N PHE A 241 9.93 0.37 -7.30
CA PHE A 241 9.69 -1.07 -7.33
C PHE A 241 10.75 -1.83 -8.12
N SER A 242 11.14 -1.33 -9.30
CA SER A 242 12.14 -1.94 -10.16
C SER A 242 13.53 -2.03 -9.49
N ILE A 243 13.85 -1.06 -8.64
CA ILE A 243 15.09 -1.04 -7.83
C ILE A 243 14.94 -2.00 -6.64
N LEU A 244 13.91 -1.82 -5.82
CA LEU A 244 13.72 -2.52 -4.54
C LEU A 244 13.62 -4.04 -4.70
N ARG A 245 13.04 -4.54 -5.80
CA ARG A 245 12.97 -5.98 -6.08
C ARG A 245 14.35 -6.67 -6.20
N ASN A 246 15.43 -5.90 -6.39
CA ASN A 246 16.80 -6.39 -6.51
C ASN A 246 17.57 -6.33 -5.18
N SER A 247 16.89 -6.15 -4.05
CA SER A 247 17.50 -5.95 -2.74
C SER A 247 18.38 -7.11 -2.30
N LYS A 248 19.50 -6.75 -1.68
CA LYS A 248 20.51 -7.66 -1.11
C LYS A 248 20.85 -7.23 0.31
N LEU A 249 21.21 -8.18 1.16
CA LEU A 249 21.70 -7.91 2.51
C LEU A 249 23.13 -7.37 2.48
N ILE A 250 23.40 -6.31 3.22
CA ILE A 250 24.75 -5.77 3.45
C ILE A 250 25.06 -5.71 4.95
N GLY A 251 26.35 -5.72 5.30
CA GLY A 251 26.81 -5.75 6.69
C GLY A 251 26.67 -7.12 7.33
N GLU A 252 26.60 -7.17 8.66
CA GLU A 252 26.54 -8.37 9.47
C GLU A 252 25.12 -8.61 10.02
N SER A 253 24.89 -9.76 10.66
CA SER A 253 23.59 -10.04 11.27
C SER A 253 23.29 -9.05 12.39
N PRO A 254 22.08 -8.44 12.43
CA PRO A 254 21.74 -7.44 13.45
C PRO A 254 21.76 -7.98 14.88
N ASP A 255 21.61 -9.28 15.09
CA ASP A 255 21.68 -9.89 16.43
C ASP A 255 23.11 -9.97 17.00
N THR A 256 24.13 -9.64 16.21
CA THR A 256 25.51 -9.43 16.71
C THR A 256 25.74 -8.02 17.22
N GLY A 257 24.76 -7.11 17.09
CA GLY A 257 24.91 -5.69 17.39
C GLY A 257 25.71 -4.91 16.35
N SER A 258 26.05 -5.51 15.22
CA SER A 258 26.81 -4.87 14.14
C SER A 258 25.89 -4.13 13.17
N VAL A 259 26.42 -3.11 12.50
CA VAL A 259 25.70 -2.37 11.46
C VAL A 259 25.36 -3.30 10.30
N TYR A 260 24.15 -3.17 9.82
CA TYR A 260 23.60 -3.94 8.71
C TYR A 260 22.66 -3.09 7.86
N GLY A 261 22.21 -3.64 6.75
CA GLY A 261 21.18 -3.02 5.95
C GLY A 261 20.87 -3.78 4.67
N TYR A 262 20.32 -3.03 3.72
CA TYR A 262 19.90 -3.54 2.43
C TYR A 262 20.39 -2.62 1.32
N SER A 263 20.75 -3.19 0.19
CA SER A 263 21.20 -2.46 -0.99
C SER A 263 20.46 -3.00 -2.22
N ALA A 264 19.80 -2.13 -2.94
CA ALA A 264 19.01 -2.46 -4.11
C ALA A 264 19.40 -1.56 -5.28
N TRP A 265 19.61 -2.11 -6.48
CA TRP A 265 20.06 -1.36 -7.65
C TRP A 265 19.37 -1.82 -8.93
N GLU A 266 19.12 -0.86 -9.78
CA GLU A 266 18.77 -1.04 -11.19
C GLU A 266 19.58 -0.05 -12.01
N ASN A 267 20.51 -0.56 -12.82
CA ASN A 267 21.51 0.27 -13.53
C ASN A 267 22.31 1.13 -12.55
N ALA A 268 22.32 2.46 -12.75
CA ALA A 268 22.97 3.44 -11.88
C ALA A 268 22.02 4.08 -10.86
N ASN A 269 20.83 3.50 -10.68
CA ASN A 269 19.86 3.94 -9.69
C ASN A 269 19.83 2.97 -8.52
N GLY A 270 20.00 3.46 -7.32
CA GLY A 270 20.11 2.60 -6.15
C GLY A 270 19.49 3.16 -4.88
N ILE A 271 19.09 2.26 -4.00
CA ILE A 271 18.63 2.56 -2.65
C ILE A 271 19.45 1.71 -1.69
N VAL A 272 20.10 2.37 -0.73
CA VAL A 272 20.91 1.71 0.29
C VAL A 272 20.40 2.14 1.65
N SER A 273 20.00 1.19 2.48
CA SER A 273 19.70 1.41 3.89
C SER A 273 20.81 0.85 4.77
N VAL A 274 21.12 1.57 5.85
CA VAL A 274 22.02 1.10 6.90
C VAL A 274 21.42 1.39 8.25
N ARG A 275 21.53 0.45 9.18
CA ARG A 275 21.03 0.58 10.55
C ARG A 275 22.07 0.14 11.56
N ASN A 276 22.21 0.94 12.61
CA ASN A 276 22.96 0.59 13.81
C ASN A 276 22.00 -0.06 14.83
N PRO A 277 22.08 -1.37 15.13
CA PRO A 277 21.17 -2.00 16.09
C PRO A 277 21.64 -1.90 17.55
N ALA A 278 22.78 -1.26 17.82
CA ALA A 278 23.40 -1.21 19.15
C ALA A 278 23.15 0.11 19.89
N ASP A 279 23.32 0.08 21.22
CA ASP A 279 23.23 1.25 22.12
C ASP A 279 24.49 2.16 22.10
N LYS A 280 25.35 2.02 21.09
CA LYS A 280 26.58 2.80 20.92
C LYS A 280 26.75 3.28 19.50
N LYS A 281 27.46 4.39 19.32
CA LYS A 281 27.84 4.87 17.98
C LYS A 281 28.66 3.83 17.24
N GLN A 282 28.45 3.70 15.95
CA GLN A 282 29.22 2.85 15.06
C GLN A 282 29.44 3.55 13.71
N SER A 283 30.60 3.32 13.13
CA SER A 283 30.90 3.73 11.75
C SER A 283 30.75 2.53 10.83
N PHE A 284 30.22 2.77 9.64
CA PHE A 284 30.04 1.74 8.61
C PHE A 284 30.49 2.30 7.26
N SER A 285 31.18 1.47 6.48
CA SER A 285 31.59 1.83 5.12
C SER A 285 31.21 0.73 4.15
N PHE A 286 30.76 1.12 2.97
CA PHE A 286 30.48 0.21 1.86
C PHE A 286 31.02 0.79 0.55
N ILE A 287 31.37 -0.09 -0.37
CA ILE A 287 31.89 0.27 -1.69
C ILE A 287 30.73 0.15 -2.69
N LEU A 288 30.59 1.14 -3.57
CA LEU A 288 29.62 1.14 -4.65
C LEU A 288 30.10 0.21 -5.78
N ASP A 289 29.92 -1.09 -5.58
CA ASP A 289 30.39 -2.12 -6.51
C ASP A 289 29.33 -3.19 -6.81
N ARG A 290 29.69 -4.17 -7.62
CA ARG A 290 28.81 -5.27 -7.99
C ARG A 290 28.35 -6.14 -6.81
N ILE A 291 29.10 -6.16 -5.70
CA ILE A 291 28.73 -6.96 -4.52
C ILE A 291 27.43 -6.44 -3.93
N ILE A 292 27.29 -5.14 -3.85
CA ILE A 292 26.06 -4.49 -3.38
C ILE A 292 25.06 -4.21 -4.51
N GLY A 293 25.39 -4.51 -5.75
CA GLY A 293 24.49 -4.47 -6.90
C GLY A 293 24.73 -3.34 -7.91
N VAL A 294 25.73 -2.49 -7.70
CA VAL A 294 26.06 -1.40 -8.63
C VAL A 294 26.66 -1.96 -9.92
N VAL A 295 26.22 -1.47 -11.07
CA VAL A 295 26.78 -1.87 -12.35
C VAL A 295 28.13 -1.20 -12.60
N GLU A 296 29.04 -1.93 -13.24
CA GLU A 296 30.31 -1.39 -13.69
C GLU A 296 30.08 -0.21 -14.65
N GLY A 297 30.83 0.89 -14.47
CA GLY A 297 30.66 2.09 -15.29
C GLY A 297 29.55 3.06 -14.82
N ALA A 298 28.88 2.80 -13.71
CA ALA A 298 27.98 3.78 -13.11
C ALA A 298 28.81 5.00 -12.64
N GLU A 299 28.44 6.19 -13.12
CA GLU A 299 29.17 7.45 -12.88
C GLU A 299 28.23 8.62 -12.60
N ASN A 300 28.78 9.66 -11.96
CA ASN A 300 28.08 10.92 -11.74
C ASN A 300 26.75 10.83 -10.98
N MET A 301 26.59 9.82 -10.12
CA MET A 301 25.38 9.64 -9.34
C MET A 301 25.25 10.73 -8.28
N THR A 302 24.09 11.35 -8.22
CA THR A 302 23.68 12.20 -7.09
C THR A 302 23.18 11.30 -5.98
N CYS A 303 23.45 11.67 -4.72
CA CYS A 303 22.93 10.98 -3.54
C CYS A 303 22.01 11.93 -2.76
N VAL A 304 20.83 11.44 -2.39
CA VAL A 304 19.95 12.12 -1.42
C VAL A 304 19.72 11.19 -0.22
N THR A 305 19.69 11.78 0.98
CA THR A 305 19.32 11.04 2.18
C THR A 305 17.81 11.12 2.34
N VAL A 306 17.14 9.97 2.16
CA VAL A 306 15.68 9.84 2.27
C VAL A 306 15.25 9.77 3.74
N LEU A 307 16.04 9.06 4.56
CA LEU A 307 15.84 8.96 6.01
C LEU A 307 17.18 9.08 6.75
N PRO A 308 17.34 9.93 7.77
CA PRO A 308 16.39 10.97 8.15
C PRO A 308 16.18 11.96 7.01
N TYR A 309 15.00 12.58 6.95
CA TYR A 309 14.69 13.56 5.91
C TYR A 309 15.72 14.68 5.86
N THR A 310 16.22 14.99 4.65
CA THR A 310 17.12 16.11 4.37
C THR A 310 16.65 16.92 3.18
N GLU A 311 16.86 18.24 3.24
CA GLU A 311 16.37 19.16 2.22
C GLU A 311 17.34 19.38 1.04
N LYS A 312 18.50 18.75 1.10
CA LYS A 312 19.53 18.92 0.06
C LYS A 312 20.11 17.58 -0.34
N PRO A 313 20.38 17.40 -1.66
CA PRO A 313 21.24 16.30 -2.10
C PRO A 313 22.65 16.47 -1.53
N ASP A 314 23.38 15.35 -1.47
CA ASP A 314 24.82 15.41 -1.22
C ASP A 314 25.50 16.17 -2.38
N GLU A 315 26.42 17.08 -2.06
CA GLU A 315 27.18 17.84 -3.05
C GLU A 315 28.17 16.96 -3.82
N ARG A 316 28.56 15.84 -3.23
CA ARG A 316 29.46 14.86 -3.85
C ARG A 316 28.72 14.09 -4.94
N LYS A 317 29.42 13.87 -6.07
CA LYS A 317 29.03 12.89 -7.08
C LYS A 317 29.73 11.57 -6.81
N TYR A 318 28.99 10.48 -6.99
CA TYR A 318 29.46 9.13 -6.73
C TYR A 318 29.61 8.35 -8.03
N SER A 319 30.58 7.44 -8.05
CA SER A 319 30.86 6.55 -9.17
C SER A 319 31.11 5.12 -8.69
N TYR A 320 31.05 4.17 -9.60
CA TYR A 320 31.45 2.79 -9.30
C TYR A 320 32.85 2.74 -8.69
N GLY A 321 33.02 1.99 -7.62
CA GLY A 321 34.27 1.88 -6.86
C GLY A 321 34.41 2.90 -5.73
N ASP A 322 33.57 3.92 -5.64
CA ASP A 322 33.60 4.87 -4.54
C ASP A 322 33.20 4.23 -3.21
N THR A 323 33.88 4.67 -2.14
CA THR A 323 33.51 4.30 -0.77
C THR A 323 32.57 5.34 -0.17
N VAL A 324 31.49 4.85 0.39
CA VAL A 324 30.57 5.64 1.21
C VAL A 324 30.79 5.25 2.67
N SER A 325 31.10 6.24 3.50
CA SER A 325 31.29 6.06 4.95
C SER A 325 30.25 6.86 5.71
N VAL A 326 29.68 6.26 6.75
CA VAL A 326 28.62 6.86 7.54
C VAL A 326 28.83 6.55 9.02
N ASP A 327 28.69 7.58 9.86
CA ASP A 327 28.63 7.44 11.30
C ASP A 327 27.16 7.40 11.73
N LEU A 328 26.83 6.41 12.53
CA LEU A 328 25.47 6.15 12.97
C LEU A 328 25.38 6.25 14.50
N GLU A 329 24.45 7.07 14.96
CA GLU A 329 24.06 7.10 16.36
C GLU A 329 23.43 5.77 16.80
N PRO A 330 23.27 5.50 18.11
CA PRO A 330 22.52 4.34 18.59
C PRO A 330 21.13 4.24 17.91
N HIS A 331 20.81 3.07 17.39
CA HIS A 331 19.54 2.75 16.72
C HIS A 331 19.20 3.62 15.50
N GLU A 332 20.15 4.39 14.99
CA GLU A 332 19.93 5.21 13.80
C GLU A 332 19.78 4.36 12.55
N ILE A 333 18.86 4.81 11.69
CA ILE A 333 18.64 4.30 10.34
C ILE A 333 18.94 5.42 9.37
N ARG A 334 19.75 5.14 8.34
CA ARG A 334 19.92 6.03 7.18
C ARG A 334 19.56 5.30 5.90
N ILE A 335 18.85 6.00 5.04
CA ILE A 335 18.48 5.51 3.71
C ILE A 335 18.94 6.52 2.68
N PHE A 336 19.74 6.05 1.75
CA PHE A 336 20.30 6.81 0.65
C PHE A 336 19.65 6.39 -0.65
N LYS A 337 19.34 7.36 -1.50
CA LYS A 337 18.94 7.12 -2.89
C LYS A 337 19.98 7.72 -3.81
N PHE A 338 20.55 6.89 -4.66
CA PHE A 338 21.53 7.25 -5.69
C PHE A 338 20.84 7.26 -7.04
N THR A 339 21.15 8.27 -7.86
CA THR A 339 20.67 8.35 -9.24
C THR A 339 21.59 9.17 -10.12
N ASN A 340 21.80 8.74 -11.35
CA ASN A 340 22.45 9.55 -12.39
C ASN A 340 21.46 10.07 -13.45
N GLU A 341 20.19 9.75 -13.28
CA GLU A 341 19.12 10.21 -14.16
C GLU A 341 18.58 11.56 -13.70
N ASN A 342 18.06 12.33 -14.65
CA ASN A 342 17.28 13.51 -14.31
C ASN A 342 16.02 13.08 -13.57
N THR A 343 15.84 13.60 -12.38
CA THR A 343 14.61 13.37 -11.61
C THR A 343 13.41 14.00 -12.35
N ALA A 344 12.23 13.44 -12.14
CA ALA A 344 11.02 13.99 -12.72
C ALA A 344 10.86 15.47 -12.31
N PRO A 345 10.42 16.36 -13.23
CA PRO A 345 10.20 17.76 -12.90
C PRO A 345 9.23 17.90 -11.70
N LEU A 346 9.56 18.82 -10.82
CA LEU A 346 8.66 19.17 -9.71
C LEU A 346 7.35 19.74 -10.26
N LYS A 347 6.23 19.26 -9.76
CA LYS A 347 4.87 19.67 -10.16
C LYS A 347 3.97 19.85 -8.94
N LEU A 348 3.18 20.89 -8.99
CA LEU A 348 2.02 21.03 -8.12
C LEU A 348 0.91 20.08 -8.63
N THR A 349 0.39 19.25 -7.76
CA THR A 349 -0.69 18.29 -8.08
C THR A 349 -2.04 18.76 -7.57
N GLU A 350 -2.06 19.55 -6.48
CA GLU A 350 -3.26 20.11 -5.89
C GLU A 350 -2.93 21.32 -5.04
N ALA A 351 -3.81 22.33 -5.05
CA ALA A 351 -3.82 23.42 -4.08
C ALA A 351 -5.27 23.70 -3.67
N LYS A 352 -5.56 23.67 -2.37
CA LYS A 352 -6.91 23.91 -1.87
C LYS A 352 -6.92 24.47 -0.46
N PHE A 353 -7.97 25.21 -0.15
CA PHE A 353 -8.29 25.53 1.23
C PHE A 353 -8.73 24.27 1.99
N ILE A 354 -8.15 24.04 3.16
CA ILE A 354 -8.59 23.01 4.12
C ILE A 354 -9.45 23.60 5.24
N ASP A 355 -9.26 24.88 5.53
CA ASP A 355 -10.11 25.71 6.38
C ASP A 355 -10.03 27.17 5.90
N GLU A 356 -10.63 28.10 6.64
CA GLU A 356 -10.73 29.53 6.27
C GLU A 356 -9.41 30.29 6.27
N LYS A 357 -8.35 29.72 6.90
CA LYS A 357 -7.03 30.35 7.05
C LYS A 357 -5.90 29.54 6.45
N THR A 358 -6.15 28.29 6.06
CA THR A 358 -5.12 27.36 5.68
C THR A 358 -5.31 26.85 4.26
N VAL A 359 -4.28 27.00 3.43
CA VAL A 359 -4.20 26.41 2.09
C VAL A 359 -3.20 25.26 2.12
N GLU A 360 -3.59 24.09 1.65
CA GLU A 360 -2.72 22.93 1.50
C GLU A 360 -2.30 22.80 0.03
N PHE A 361 -0.99 22.77 -0.19
CA PHE A 361 -0.34 22.50 -1.48
C PHE A 361 0.21 21.09 -1.47
N ARG A 362 -0.02 20.35 -2.53
CA ARG A 362 0.51 19.00 -2.70
C ARG A 362 1.38 18.92 -3.93
N PHE A 363 2.54 18.30 -3.78
CA PHE A 363 3.52 18.14 -4.84
C PHE A 363 3.76 16.64 -5.16
N ASN A 364 4.40 16.39 -6.29
CA ASN A 364 4.80 15.04 -6.73
C ASN A 364 6.16 14.60 -6.17
N SER A 365 6.77 15.39 -5.29
CA SER A 365 8.10 15.15 -4.73
C SER A 365 8.16 15.66 -3.28
N HIS A 366 9.15 15.20 -2.50
CA HIS A 366 9.42 15.75 -1.17
C HIS A 366 9.98 17.16 -1.28
N ILE A 367 9.46 18.06 -0.48
CA ILE A 367 9.72 19.50 -0.59
C ILE A 367 10.78 19.96 0.41
N ALA A 368 11.82 20.63 -0.06
CA ALA A 368 12.77 21.38 0.75
C ALA A 368 12.10 22.67 1.27
N VAL A 369 11.30 22.56 2.33
CA VAL A 369 10.37 23.59 2.79
C VAL A 369 11.11 24.86 3.25
N ASN A 370 12.29 24.74 3.87
CA ASN A 370 13.06 25.89 4.31
C ASN A 370 13.71 26.64 3.12
N MET A 371 13.81 25.97 1.97
CA MET A 371 14.33 26.56 0.71
C MET A 371 13.22 27.02 -0.22
N SER A 372 11.96 26.93 0.20
CA SER A 372 10.78 27.26 -0.60
C SER A 372 10.10 28.49 -0.02
N THR A 373 9.44 29.27 -0.87
CA THR A 373 8.67 30.45 -0.44
C THR A 373 7.25 30.40 -0.99
N PHE A 374 6.33 30.93 -0.18
CA PHE A 374 4.93 31.12 -0.53
C PHE A 374 4.59 32.57 -0.17
N THR A 375 4.07 33.34 -1.13
CA THR A 375 3.75 34.77 -0.89
C THR A 375 2.37 35.12 -1.39
N LEU A 376 1.71 36.01 -0.66
CA LEU A 376 0.44 36.63 -1.05
C LEU A 376 0.64 38.15 -1.10
N ASP A 377 0.42 38.73 -2.27
CA ASP A 377 0.64 40.18 -2.52
C ASP A 377 2.04 40.65 -2.07
N GLY A 378 3.05 39.81 -2.29
CA GLY A 378 4.45 40.07 -1.92
C GLY A 378 4.80 39.85 -0.46
N MET A 379 3.84 39.45 0.37
CA MET A 379 4.07 39.14 1.79
C MET A 379 4.31 37.63 1.95
N ALA A 380 5.41 37.27 2.62
CA ALA A 380 5.73 35.87 2.91
C ALA A 380 4.70 35.27 3.89
N LEU A 381 4.27 34.05 3.58
CA LEU A 381 3.31 33.31 4.39
C LEU A 381 4.03 32.30 5.29
N GLU A 382 3.49 32.08 6.48
CA GLU A 382 3.92 30.99 7.35
C GLU A 382 3.57 29.65 6.70
N LYS A 383 4.45 28.64 6.86
CA LYS A 383 4.33 27.36 6.20
C LYS A 383 4.72 26.21 7.12
N GLU A 384 4.11 25.06 6.92
CA GLU A 384 4.34 23.81 7.65
C GLU A 384 4.44 22.63 6.67
N LEU A 385 5.54 21.89 6.74
CA LEU A 385 5.70 20.64 5.98
C LEU A 385 4.92 19.52 6.68
N ARG A 386 4.11 18.81 5.92
CA ARG A 386 3.33 17.70 6.46
C ARG A 386 4.15 16.41 6.57
N ALA A 387 3.62 15.45 7.31
CA ALA A 387 4.31 14.20 7.62
C ALA A 387 4.64 13.33 6.40
N ASN A 388 4.06 13.56 5.23
CA ASN A 388 4.42 12.91 3.97
C ASN A 388 5.50 13.66 3.17
N TYR A 389 6.05 14.73 3.69
CA TYR A 389 7.08 15.58 3.07
C TYR A 389 6.75 16.14 1.67
N SER A 390 5.61 15.83 1.11
CA SER A 390 5.14 16.32 -0.19
C SER A 390 3.97 17.29 -0.10
N ASP A 391 3.31 17.40 1.05
CA ASP A 391 2.25 18.35 1.31
C ASP A 391 2.78 19.49 2.18
N VAL A 392 2.43 20.74 1.82
CA VAL A 392 2.79 21.95 2.56
C VAL A 392 1.52 22.71 2.90
N ARG A 393 1.30 23.00 4.16
CA ARG A 393 0.28 23.93 4.63
C ARG A 393 0.83 25.33 4.69
N VAL A 394 0.04 26.28 4.24
CA VAL A 394 0.36 27.70 4.24
C VAL A 394 -0.74 28.44 4.95
N TYR A 395 -0.36 29.31 5.89
CA TYR A 395 -1.28 30.01 6.77
C TYR A 395 -1.49 31.45 6.31
N LEU A 396 -2.74 31.80 6.10
CA LEU A 396 -3.13 33.14 5.68
C LEU A 396 -3.24 34.12 6.87
N PRO A 397 -2.89 35.39 6.69
CA PRO A 397 -2.91 36.38 7.77
C PRO A 397 -4.32 36.77 8.24
N ALA A 398 -5.34 36.55 7.43
CA ALA A 398 -6.72 36.87 7.72
C ALA A 398 -7.67 35.73 7.31
N GLU A 399 -8.81 35.66 7.99
CA GLU A 399 -9.86 34.70 7.68
C GLU A 399 -10.45 34.92 6.28
N GLY A 400 -10.71 33.82 5.56
CA GLY A 400 -11.38 33.85 4.28
C GLY A 400 -12.82 34.39 4.39
N LYS A 401 -13.24 35.18 3.42
CA LYS A 401 -14.64 35.58 3.25
C LYS A 401 -15.46 34.44 2.70
N ASN A 402 -16.77 34.54 2.67
CA ASN A 402 -17.68 33.49 2.17
C ASN A 402 -17.29 32.92 0.81
N LEU A 403 -16.74 33.76 -0.07
CA LEU A 403 -16.09 33.37 -1.33
C LEU A 403 -14.88 34.29 -1.48
N GLN A 404 -13.70 33.70 -1.52
CA GLN A 404 -12.46 34.46 -1.71
C GLN A 404 -11.57 33.75 -2.73
N LYS A 405 -11.19 34.50 -3.75
CA LYS A 405 -10.14 34.07 -4.70
C LYS A 405 -8.84 34.73 -4.31
N LEU A 406 -7.80 33.96 -4.21
CA LEU A 406 -6.45 34.40 -3.93
C LEU A 406 -5.52 33.82 -4.97
N ASP A 407 -4.51 34.61 -5.34
CA ASP A 407 -3.39 34.15 -6.14
C ASP A 407 -2.15 34.10 -5.25
N ILE A 408 -1.68 32.90 -4.95
CA ILE A 408 -0.49 32.68 -4.14
C ILE A 408 0.69 32.44 -5.06
N ASP A 409 1.72 33.26 -4.97
CA ASP A 409 2.96 33.06 -5.71
C ASP A 409 3.80 32.03 -4.92
N ILE A 410 4.21 30.96 -5.59
CA ILE A 410 5.06 29.91 -5.04
C ILE A 410 6.41 29.88 -5.75
N ASP A 411 7.47 29.71 -4.96
CA ASP A 411 8.81 29.34 -5.44
C ASP A 411 9.29 28.19 -4.58
N VAL A 412 9.14 26.98 -5.10
CA VAL A 412 9.27 25.72 -4.35
C VAL A 412 10.42 24.90 -4.90
N LYS A 413 11.20 24.34 -4.01
CA LYS A 413 12.31 23.43 -4.32
C LYS A 413 12.06 22.07 -3.71
N ASP A 414 12.36 21.01 -4.46
CA ASP A 414 12.36 19.65 -3.92
C ASP A 414 13.75 19.23 -3.37
N ILE A 415 13.80 18.06 -2.74
CA ILE A 415 15.04 17.49 -2.18
C ILE A 415 16.09 17.12 -3.24
N TYR A 416 15.70 17.04 -4.52
CA TYR A 416 16.60 16.79 -5.65
C TYR A 416 17.14 18.08 -6.28
N GLY A 417 16.63 19.25 -5.87
CA GLY A 417 17.01 20.55 -6.37
C GLY A 417 16.18 21.05 -7.56
N ASN A 418 15.13 20.34 -7.97
CA ASN A 418 14.17 20.85 -8.96
C ASN A 418 13.40 22.03 -8.39
N VAL A 419 13.10 23.02 -9.23
CA VAL A 419 12.41 24.24 -8.83
C VAL A 419 11.10 24.35 -9.59
N LEU A 420 10.05 24.81 -8.90
CA LEU A 420 8.76 25.19 -9.46
C LEU A 420 8.41 26.60 -8.97
N SER A 421 8.29 27.53 -9.94
CA SER A 421 7.90 28.90 -9.65
C SER A 421 6.67 29.25 -10.47
N GLU A 422 5.55 29.48 -9.81
CA GLU A 422 4.28 29.80 -10.48
C GLU A 422 3.32 30.58 -9.56
N LYS A 423 2.30 31.17 -10.17
CA LYS A 423 1.19 31.81 -9.47
C LYS A 423 0.00 30.85 -9.44
N VAL A 424 -0.41 30.49 -8.24
CA VAL A 424 -1.43 29.46 -8.00
C VAL A 424 -2.74 30.10 -7.56
N PRO A 425 -3.80 30.05 -8.38
CA PRO A 425 -5.12 30.51 -7.98
C PRO A 425 -5.76 29.50 -7.01
N VAL A 426 -6.18 29.97 -5.86
CA VAL A 426 -6.93 29.18 -4.89
C VAL A 426 -8.24 29.88 -4.53
N THR A 427 -9.30 29.11 -4.33
CA THR A 427 -10.62 29.66 -4.01
C THR A 427 -11.13 29.07 -2.71
N TYR A 428 -11.46 29.94 -1.77
CA TYR A 428 -12.13 29.57 -0.54
C TYR A 428 -13.65 29.52 -0.74
N PHE A 429 -14.24 28.43 -0.30
CA PHE A 429 -15.68 28.27 -0.24
C PHE A 429 -16.08 28.00 1.20
N LYS A 430 -16.89 28.89 1.79
CA LYS A 430 -17.35 28.71 3.16
C LYS A 430 -18.07 27.37 3.34
N ASN A 431 -17.68 26.61 4.37
CA ASN A 431 -18.17 25.26 4.62
C ASN A 431 -17.91 24.26 3.46
N GLY A 432 -16.99 24.58 2.54
CA GLY A 432 -16.69 23.74 1.37
C GLY A 432 -17.76 23.71 0.29
N CYS A 433 -18.85 24.48 0.44
CA CYS A 433 -19.94 24.53 -0.54
C CYS A 433 -19.54 25.34 -1.79
N ILE A 434 -19.45 24.66 -2.93
CA ILE A 434 -19.04 25.26 -4.20
C ILE A 434 -20.28 25.72 -4.97
N PRO A 435 -20.36 27.00 -5.40
CA PRO A 435 -21.41 27.41 -6.33
C PRO A 435 -21.34 26.61 -7.64
N ILE A 436 -22.49 26.21 -8.19
CA ILE A 436 -22.59 25.43 -9.45
C ILE A 436 -21.78 26.07 -10.59
N SER A 437 -21.65 27.38 -10.58
CA SER A 437 -20.88 28.14 -11.58
C SER A 437 -19.38 27.88 -11.57
N TYR A 438 -18.83 27.22 -10.53
CA TYR A 438 -17.38 27.01 -10.41
C TYR A 438 -16.90 25.64 -10.87
N GLY A 439 -17.77 24.63 -10.89
CA GLY A 439 -17.35 23.28 -11.22
C GLY A 439 -16.49 22.59 -10.12
N VAL A 440 -15.98 21.43 -10.43
CA VAL A 440 -15.10 20.60 -9.58
C VAL A 440 -13.93 20.15 -10.42
N SER A 441 -12.71 20.19 -9.92
CA SER A 441 -11.52 19.79 -10.71
C SER A 441 -10.69 18.70 -10.05
N GLY A 442 -10.12 17.85 -10.89
CA GLY A 442 -9.04 16.94 -10.56
C GLY A 442 -9.42 15.66 -9.84
N ARG A 443 -8.41 15.10 -9.18
CA ARG A 443 -8.50 13.85 -8.42
C ARG A 443 -8.97 14.06 -6.97
N GLY A 444 -9.44 15.26 -6.66
CA GLY A 444 -9.85 15.64 -5.32
C GLY A 444 -11.12 14.97 -4.83
N ASP A 445 -11.35 15.12 -3.54
CA ASP A 445 -12.62 14.76 -2.94
C ASP A 445 -13.71 15.72 -3.39
N PHE A 446 -14.90 15.21 -3.62
CA PHE A 446 -16.08 16.05 -3.75
C PHE A 446 -17.34 15.32 -3.26
N ALA A 447 -18.36 16.10 -2.94
CA ALA A 447 -19.68 15.58 -2.61
C ALA A 447 -20.77 16.37 -3.34
N LEU A 448 -21.81 15.64 -3.74
CA LEU A 448 -23.07 16.20 -4.21
C LEU A 448 -24.16 15.85 -3.20
N ARG A 449 -24.88 16.85 -2.73
CA ARG A 449 -26.09 16.67 -1.93
C ARG A 449 -27.29 17.10 -2.77
N LEU A 450 -28.19 16.15 -3.04
CA LEU A 450 -29.34 16.33 -3.89
C LEU A 450 -30.63 16.05 -3.12
N THR A 451 -31.68 16.83 -3.40
CA THR A 451 -33.05 16.45 -3.07
C THR A 451 -33.80 16.19 -4.38
N LEU A 452 -34.35 14.99 -4.51
CA LEU A 452 -35.03 14.55 -5.72
C LEU A 452 -36.54 14.42 -5.50
N SER A 453 -37.32 14.68 -6.55
CA SER A 453 -38.77 14.44 -6.59
C SER A 453 -39.20 13.81 -7.91
N ALA A 454 -40.29 13.05 -7.88
CA ALA A 454 -40.81 12.41 -9.07
C ALA A 454 -39.74 11.71 -9.90
N VAL A 455 -38.90 10.91 -9.23
CA VAL A 455 -37.75 10.27 -9.87
C VAL A 455 -38.21 9.36 -10.99
N PRO A 456 -37.68 9.50 -12.22
CA PRO A 456 -38.12 8.66 -13.35
C PRO A 456 -37.65 7.21 -13.18
N THR A 457 -38.29 6.27 -13.86
CA THR A 457 -37.81 4.89 -13.95
C THR A 457 -36.49 4.83 -14.70
N ASP A 458 -36.39 5.59 -15.79
CA ASP A 458 -35.18 5.71 -16.62
C ASP A 458 -35.01 7.17 -17.05
N GLY A 459 -33.76 7.65 -17.06
CA GLY A 459 -33.44 8.99 -17.55
C GLY A 459 -32.39 9.71 -16.76
N MET A 460 -31.91 10.82 -17.33
CA MET A 460 -30.88 11.67 -16.73
C MET A 460 -31.43 12.46 -15.56
N ILE A 461 -30.71 12.44 -14.43
CA ILE A 461 -31.00 13.23 -13.24
C ILE A 461 -30.00 14.40 -13.13
N LEU A 462 -28.71 14.14 -13.34
CA LEU A 462 -27.66 15.15 -13.31
C LEU A 462 -26.55 14.78 -14.27
N LEU A 463 -26.06 15.75 -15.02
CA LEU A 463 -24.89 15.65 -15.87
C LEU A 463 -23.86 16.66 -15.42
N GLY A 464 -22.65 16.24 -15.15
CA GLY A 464 -21.47 17.05 -14.82
C GLY A 464 -20.40 16.90 -15.89
N GLY A 465 -20.54 17.67 -17.00
CA GLY A 465 -19.65 17.55 -18.14
C GLY A 465 -19.65 16.16 -18.77
N LYS A 466 -18.49 15.74 -19.27
CA LYS A 466 -18.27 14.41 -19.87
C LYS A 466 -17.88 13.31 -18.85
N ASP A 467 -17.49 13.74 -17.65
CA ASP A 467 -16.79 12.88 -16.69
C ASP A 467 -17.68 12.38 -15.55
N MET A 468 -18.86 12.97 -15.35
CA MET A 468 -19.74 12.60 -14.24
C MET A 468 -21.22 12.62 -14.68
N SER A 469 -21.98 11.65 -14.21
CA SER A 469 -23.44 11.66 -14.35
C SER A 469 -24.14 10.96 -13.20
N ILE A 470 -25.37 11.38 -12.92
CA ILE A 470 -26.34 10.63 -12.12
C ILE A 470 -27.57 10.41 -12.99
N PHE A 471 -27.97 9.16 -13.15
CA PHE A 471 -29.14 8.81 -13.95
C PHE A 471 -29.96 7.69 -13.29
N ALA A 472 -31.23 7.60 -13.66
CA ALA A 472 -32.07 6.50 -13.27
C ALA A 472 -32.01 5.39 -14.32
N ALA A 473 -31.96 4.14 -13.87
CA ALA A 473 -32.01 2.93 -14.70
C ALA A 473 -32.80 1.84 -13.99
N ASN A 474 -33.94 1.43 -14.57
CA ASN A 474 -34.88 0.49 -13.95
C ASN A 474 -35.34 0.93 -12.54
N GLY A 475 -35.58 2.22 -12.35
CA GLY A 475 -36.02 2.83 -11.09
C GLY A 475 -34.95 2.94 -10.01
N LYS A 476 -33.70 2.61 -10.31
CA LYS A 476 -32.53 2.70 -9.43
C LYS A 476 -31.61 3.84 -9.87
N LEU A 477 -30.89 4.45 -8.92
CA LEU A 477 -29.88 5.46 -9.25
C LEU A 477 -28.57 4.82 -9.68
N VAL A 478 -27.91 5.45 -10.62
CA VAL A 478 -26.53 5.15 -11.01
C VAL A 478 -25.72 6.44 -10.93
N PHE A 479 -24.68 6.44 -10.11
CA PHE A 479 -23.66 7.48 -10.08
C PHE A 479 -22.45 6.99 -10.87
N ASP A 480 -22.15 7.67 -11.96
CA ASP A 480 -21.08 7.33 -12.90
C ASP A 480 -20.00 8.43 -12.87
N VAL A 481 -18.76 8.03 -12.63
CA VAL A 481 -17.59 8.89 -12.71
C VAL A 481 -16.60 8.23 -13.66
N LYS A 482 -16.45 8.79 -14.86
CA LYS A 482 -15.56 8.26 -15.93
C LYS A 482 -15.75 6.75 -16.23
N GLY A 483 -16.99 6.29 -16.21
CA GLY A 483 -17.33 4.89 -16.48
C GLY A 483 -17.30 3.98 -15.26
N ILE A 484 -16.83 4.46 -14.10
CA ILE A 484 -16.95 3.75 -12.82
C ILE A 484 -18.33 4.03 -12.24
N LYS A 485 -19.10 2.98 -11.97
CA LYS A 485 -20.52 3.08 -11.62
C LYS A 485 -20.80 2.54 -10.23
N ALA A 486 -21.40 3.38 -9.38
CA ALA A 486 -22.11 2.95 -8.19
C ALA A 486 -23.62 2.89 -8.52
N LYS A 487 -24.19 1.69 -8.55
CA LYS A 487 -25.60 1.46 -8.86
C LYS A 487 -26.37 1.10 -7.60
N SER A 488 -27.38 1.90 -7.26
CA SER A 488 -28.17 1.69 -6.05
C SER A 488 -28.90 0.34 -6.05
N ASP A 489 -29.02 -0.24 -4.86
CA ASP A 489 -29.90 -1.39 -4.65
C ASP A 489 -31.36 -0.97 -4.43
N THR A 490 -31.54 0.21 -3.85
CA THR A 490 -32.88 0.79 -3.57
C THR A 490 -33.55 1.30 -4.85
N ILE A 491 -34.80 0.92 -5.04
CA ILE A 491 -35.68 1.46 -6.08
C ILE A 491 -36.30 2.75 -5.54
N ILE A 492 -36.12 3.86 -6.26
CA ILE A 492 -36.63 5.17 -5.88
C ILE A 492 -37.55 5.82 -6.93
N ALA A 493 -37.84 5.12 -8.02
CA ALA A 493 -38.77 5.63 -9.03
C ALA A 493 -40.12 6.06 -8.44
N GLY A 494 -40.60 7.23 -8.83
CA GLY A 494 -41.85 7.81 -8.34
C GLY A 494 -41.80 8.35 -6.91
N LYS A 495 -40.69 8.23 -6.17
CA LYS A 495 -40.55 8.80 -4.81
C LYS A 495 -40.32 10.30 -4.85
N ASP A 496 -40.80 10.96 -3.81
CA ASP A 496 -40.62 12.39 -3.58
C ASP A 496 -39.70 12.67 -2.36
N ASN A 497 -39.01 13.81 -2.40
CA ASN A 497 -38.11 14.28 -1.33
C ASN A 497 -37.01 13.29 -0.94
N VAL A 498 -36.54 12.49 -1.90
CA VAL A 498 -35.42 11.57 -1.66
C VAL A 498 -34.13 12.38 -1.51
N LYS A 499 -33.45 12.21 -0.37
CA LYS A 499 -32.13 12.79 -0.14
C LYS A 499 -31.06 11.85 -0.72
N VAL A 500 -30.21 12.37 -1.60
CA VAL A 500 -29.14 11.62 -2.24
C VAL A 500 -27.82 12.33 -1.98
N TYR A 501 -26.82 11.56 -1.52
CA TYR A 501 -25.46 12.03 -1.42
C TYR A 501 -24.58 11.16 -2.32
N ALA A 502 -23.95 11.80 -3.30
CA ALA A 502 -23.00 11.15 -4.20
C ALA A 502 -21.60 11.67 -3.92
N LEU A 503 -20.74 10.82 -3.41
CA LEU A 503 -19.41 11.17 -2.93
C LEU A 503 -18.34 10.56 -3.83
N ARG A 504 -17.28 11.32 -4.09
CA ARG A 504 -16.01 10.79 -4.56
C ARG A 504 -14.94 11.12 -3.53
N GLU A 505 -14.27 10.09 -3.06
CA GLU A 505 -13.14 10.23 -2.15
C GLU A 505 -11.82 10.24 -2.95
N ARG A 506 -10.81 10.90 -2.42
CA ARG A 506 -9.48 11.05 -3.05
C ARG A 506 -8.84 9.71 -3.44
N ASN A 507 -9.10 8.66 -2.65
CA ASN A 507 -8.61 7.31 -2.92
C ASN A 507 -9.26 6.63 -4.15
N GLY A 508 -10.18 7.29 -4.83
CA GLY A 508 -10.94 6.75 -5.96
C GLY A 508 -12.24 6.05 -5.59
N MET A 509 -12.57 5.97 -4.30
CA MET A 509 -13.86 5.41 -3.88
C MET A 509 -15.00 6.36 -4.26
N ILE A 510 -16.02 5.84 -4.91
CA ILE A 510 -17.28 6.53 -5.12
C ILE A 510 -18.37 5.86 -4.27
N LYS A 511 -19.23 6.67 -3.66
CA LYS A 511 -20.29 6.22 -2.75
C LYS A 511 -21.60 6.90 -3.08
N LEU A 512 -22.69 6.16 -2.99
CA LEU A 512 -24.03 6.68 -3.14
C LEU A 512 -24.83 6.36 -1.88
N TYR A 513 -25.32 7.40 -1.23
CA TYR A 513 -26.20 7.29 -0.07
C TYR A 513 -27.61 7.73 -0.47
N ILE A 514 -28.62 7.05 0.03
CA ILE A 514 -30.03 7.35 -0.16
C ILE A 514 -30.66 7.47 1.24
N ASP A 515 -31.27 8.62 1.53
CA ASP A 515 -31.91 8.93 2.81
C ASP A 515 -31.00 8.56 4.02
N GLY A 516 -29.75 9.00 3.97
CA GLY A 516 -28.78 8.82 5.04
C GLY A 516 -28.15 7.42 5.14
N LYS A 517 -28.48 6.48 4.26
CA LYS A 517 -27.92 5.12 4.27
C LYS A 517 -27.02 4.90 3.07
N LEU A 518 -25.84 4.32 3.30
CA LEU A 518 -24.98 3.85 2.21
C LEU A 518 -25.74 2.76 1.43
N ASP A 519 -26.01 3.03 0.18
CA ASP A 519 -26.75 2.13 -0.70
C ASP A 519 -25.79 1.31 -1.60
N CYS A 520 -24.78 1.96 -2.15
CA CYS A 520 -23.77 1.28 -2.95
C CYS A 520 -22.46 2.06 -3.01
N SER A 521 -21.41 1.38 -3.48
CA SER A 521 -20.11 1.99 -3.75
C SER A 521 -19.47 1.41 -5.01
N GLY A 522 -18.52 2.14 -5.58
CA GLY A 522 -17.66 1.72 -6.66
C GLY A 522 -16.23 2.17 -6.39
N TYR A 523 -15.25 1.65 -7.12
CA TYR A 523 -13.85 2.00 -6.93
C TYR A 523 -13.14 2.26 -8.24
N ASP A 524 -12.58 3.46 -8.37
CA ASP A 524 -11.73 3.85 -9.47
C ASP A 524 -10.27 3.47 -9.17
N VAL A 525 -9.90 2.25 -9.54
CA VAL A 525 -8.53 1.71 -9.34
C VAL A 525 -7.46 2.57 -9.99
N ARG A 526 -7.77 3.29 -11.06
CA ARG A 526 -6.81 4.17 -11.76
C ARG A 526 -6.72 5.54 -11.12
N ASN A 527 -7.66 5.85 -10.24
CA ASN A 527 -7.83 7.15 -9.61
C ASN A 527 -7.75 8.31 -10.62
N ALA A 528 -8.44 8.11 -11.76
CA ALA A 528 -8.40 9.04 -12.89
C ALA A 528 -9.01 10.41 -12.57
N GLY A 529 -9.84 10.47 -11.51
CA GLY A 529 -10.53 11.69 -11.11
C GLY A 529 -11.64 12.10 -12.09
N ALA A 530 -12.32 13.18 -11.79
CA ALA A 530 -13.30 13.81 -12.66
C ALA A 530 -13.08 15.32 -12.68
N ASP A 531 -13.09 15.90 -13.88
CA ASP A 531 -13.07 17.35 -14.09
C ASP A 531 -14.45 17.79 -14.57
N ILE A 532 -15.09 18.64 -13.78
CA ILE A 532 -16.38 19.23 -14.10
C ILE A 532 -16.16 20.74 -14.19
N ALA A 533 -16.08 21.25 -15.41
CA ALA A 533 -15.86 22.67 -15.60
C ALA A 533 -17.04 23.52 -15.12
N ALA A 534 -16.76 24.79 -14.87
CA ALA A 534 -17.77 25.77 -14.49
C ALA A 534 -18.91 25.79 -15.54
N GLY A 535 -20.13 25.70 -15.08
CA GLY A 535 -21.33 25.74 -15.95
C GLY A 535 -21.66 24.44 -16.68
N GLU A 536 -20.88 23.36 -16.52
CA GLU A 536 -21.17 22.06 -17.14
C GLU A 536 -22.20 21.22 -16.36
N ILE A 537 -22.54 21.61 -15.16
CA ILE A 537 -23.54 20.89 -14.36
C ILE A 537 -24.94 21.22 -14.87
N LYS A 538 -25.63 20.19 -15.35
CA LYS A 538 -27.01 20.25 -15.84
C LYS A 538 -27.91 19.37 -14.99
N CYS A 539 -28.95 19.94 -14.43
CA CYS A 539 -29.93 19.24 -13.61
C CYS A 539 -31.15 18.87 -14.43
N GLY A 540 -31.62 17.63 -14.30
CA GLY A 540 -32.91 17.19 -14.81
C GLY A 540 -34.08 17.71 -13.97
N ALA A 541 -35.32 17.55 -14.47
CA ALA A 541 -36.53 18.03 -13.83
C ALA A 541 -36.79 17.44 -12.42
N SER A 542 -36.20 16.29 -12.11
CA SER A 542 -36.34 15.62 -10.81
C SER A 542 -35.50 16.25 -9.69
N VAL A 543 -34.57 17.15 -10.00
CA VAL A 543 -33.71 17.78 -9.01
C VAL A 543 -34.41 18.98 -8.42
N LYS A 544 -34.82 18.92 -7.14
CA LYS A 544 -35.35 20.06 -6.37
C LYS A 544 -34.28 20.98 -5.87
N SER A 545 -33.20 20.41 -5.35
CA SER A 545 -32.04 21.16 -4.88
C SER A 545 -30.76 20.38 -5.12
N ILE A 546 -29.66 21.11 -5.29
CA ILE A 546 -28.30 20.59 -5.41
C ILE A 546 -27.34 21.49 -4.68
N GLU A 547 -26.45 20.88 -3.92
CA GLU A 547 -25.29 21.51 -3.35
C GLU A 547 -24.05 20.68 -3.69
N ILE A 548 -22.95 21.37 -3.95
CA ILE A 548 -21.68 20.77 -4.33
C ILE A 548 -20.63 21.16 -3.31
N PHE A 549 -19.82 20.22 -2.90
CA PHE A 549 -18.77 20.43 -1.91
C PHE A 549 -17.42 19.94 -2.47
N ASN A 550 -16.34 20.66 -2.15
CA ASN A 550 -14.97 20.29 -2.54
C ASN A 550 -14.31 19.31 -1.57
N ARG A 551 -15.10 18.55 -0.83
CA ARG A 551 -14.69 17.51 0.11
C ARG A 551 -15.70 16.39 0.11
N ALA A 552 -15.27 15.17 0.46
CA ALA A 552 -16.21 14.10 0.78
C ALA A 552 -16.83 14.34 2.17
N PHE A 553 -18.05 13.88 2.36
CA PHE A 553 -18.71 13.88 3.66
C PHE A 553 -18.28 12.72 4.52
N SER A 554 -18.19 12.94 5.82
CA SER A 554 -18.13 11.87 6.82
C SER A 554 -19.46 11.11 6.90
N PHE A 555 -19.43 9.93 7.51
CA PHE A 555 -20.64 9.13 7.69
C PHE A 555 -21.72 9.86 8.52
N ASP A 556 -21.31 10.65 9.50
CA ASP A 556 -22.25 11.39 10.35
C ASP A 556 -22.93 12.55 9.61
N GLU A 557 -22.25 13.19 8.67
CA GLU A 557 -22.80 14.28 7.86
C GLU A 557 -23.85 13.82 6.82
N VAL A 558 -23.87 12.55 6.45
CA VAL A 558 -24.87 11.99 5.52
C VAL A 558 -26.09 11.40 6.21
N LYS A 559 -26.06 11.24 7.54
CA LYS A 559 -27.21 10.73 8.33
C LYS A 559 -28.32 11.76 8.52
N ASP A 560 -28.01 13.03 8.48
CA ASP A 560 -28.95 14.14 8.66
C ASP A 560 -29.62 14.52 7.35
#